data_0910074e1c273a5f37d5897f6d15a740
#
_entry.id   0910074e1c273a5f37d5897f6d15a740
#
_cell.length_a   1.000
_cell.length_b   1.000
_cell.length_c   1.000
_cell.angle_alpha   90.00
_cell.angle_beta   90.00
_cell.angle_gamma   90.00
#
_symmetry.space_group_name_H-M   'P 1'
#
loop_
_entity.id
_entity.type
_entity.pdbx_description
1 polymer ?
#
loop_
_entity_poly.entity_id
_entity_poly.type
_entity_poly.pdbx_seq_one_letter_code
_entity_poly.pdbx_strand_id
1 'polypeptide(L)'
;MNSELSNENGSWDAFKNGLKKTRNGLLQGLGNLVLGKKELDAEVFETLETALLRADVGVETTKDILEELTAKIERQRLSSYHDLLGKLAEVLTERLKPLQGVLSLNSTGTQVVVFVGVNGAGKTTTIGKMADLFGKESKKILLAAGDLSLIQISDPTRRTGI
;
A
#
# COMPACT_ATOMS: atom_id res chain seq x y z
N MET A 1 -3.10 18.42 -23.93
CA MET A 1 -3.32 18.52 -22.46
C MET A 1 -4.37 17.50 -21.93
N ASN A 2 -4.90 16.59 -22.77
CA ASN A 2 -5.93 15.60 -22.37
C ASN A 2 -5.48 14.12 -22.35
N SER A 3 -4.20 13.83 -22.61
CA SER A 3 -3.69 12.45 -22.65
C SER A 3 -3.06 11.98 -21.32
N GLU A 4 -2.73 12.88 -20.41
CA GLU A 4 -2.14 12.53 -19.12
C GLU A 4 -3.20 12.10 -18.09
N LEU A 5 -4.38 12.71 -18.10
CA LEU A 5 -5.48 12.40 -17.18
C LEU A 5 -6.11 11.01 -17.40
N SER A 6 -6.02 10.47 -18.62
CA SER A 6 -6.55 9.12 -18.92
C SER A 6 -5.63 7.99 -18.43
N ASN A 7 -4.34 8.26 -18.28
CA ASN A 7 -3.35 7.26 -17.85
C ASN A 7 -3.32 7.10 -16.31
N GLU A 8 -3.60 8.17 -15.56
CA GLU A 8 -3.68 8.13 -14.09
C GLU A 8 -4.85 7.28 -13.61
N ASN A 9 -6.02 7.38 -14.25
CA ASN A 9 -7.20 6.59 -13.88
C ASN A 9 -6.98 5.08 -14.09
N GLY A 10 -6.34 4.67 -15.18
CA GLY A 10 -6.04 3.26 -15.45
C GLY A 10 -5.03 2.68 -14.46
N SER A 11 -4.02 3.45 -14.06
CA SER A 11 -3.04 3.06 -13.05
C SER A 11 -3.67 2.93 -11.66
N TRP A 12 -4.57 3.86 -11.30
CA TRP A 12 -5.28 3.85 -10.03
C TRP A 12 -6.26 2.68 -9.90
N ASP A 13 -6.96 2.34 -10.97
CA ASP A 13 -7.87 1.19 -11.00
C ASP A 13 -7.11 -0.15 -10.96
N ALA A 14 -5.96 -0.24 -11.61
CA ALA A 14 -5.08 -1.41 -11.51
C ALA A 14 -4.55 -1.59 -10.07
N PHE A 15 -4.18 -0.49 -9.39
CA PHE A 15 -3.78 -0.50 -7.99
C PHE A 15 -4.91 -0.95 -7.06
N LYS A 16 -6.12 -0.38 -7.21
CA LYS A 16 -7.31 -0.79 -6.45
C LYS A 16 -7.64 -2.27 -6.65
N ASN A 17 -7.53 -2.77 -7.88
CA ASN A 17 -7.76 -4.18 -8.20
C ASN A 17 -6.69 -5.09 -7.58
N GLY A 18 -5.43 -4.68 -7.55
CA GLY A 18 -4.35 -5.39 -6.87
C GLY A 18 -4.59 -5.53 -5.36
N LEU A 19 -5.18 -4.52 -4.73
CA LEU A 19 -5.51 -4.51 -3.30
C LEU A 19 -6.86 -5.18 -2.96
N LYS A 20 -7.63 -5.60 -3.97
CA LYS A 20 -8.98 -6.17 -3.76
C LYS A 20 -8.98 -7.38 -2.83
N LYS A 21 -7.96 -8.24 -2.92
CA LYS A 21 -7.84 -9.44 -2.08
C LYS A 21 -7.61 -9.07 -0.62
N THR A 22 -6.69 -8.15 -0.34
CA THR A 22 -6.39 -7.66 1.02
C THR A 22 -7.58 -6.92 1.61
N ARG A 23 -8.21 -6.05 0.82
CA ARG A 23 -9.42 -5.32 1.22
C ARG A 23 -10.57 -6.27 1.55
N ASN A 24 -10.79 -7.31 0.74
CA ASN A 24 -11.85 -8.28 0.98
C ASN A 24 -11.57 -9.11 2.23
N GLY A 25 -10.31 -9.46 2.52
CA GLY A 25 -9.93 -10.14 3.75
C GLY A 25 -10.26 -9.31 5.00
N LEU A 26 -9.95 -8.02 4.98
CA LEU A 26 -10.29 -7.09 6.05
C LEU A 26 -11.82 -6.90 6.17
N LEU A 27 -12.51 -6.69 5.06
CA LEU A 27 -13.96 -6.49 5.01
C LEU A 27 -14.76 -7.75 5.36
N GLN A 28 -14.27 -8.96 5.07
CA GLN A 28 -14.93 -10.21 5.48
C GLN A 28 -14.92 -10.39 7.00
N GLY A 29 -13.84 -10.00 7.67
CA GLY A 29 -13.80 -9.96 9.14
C GLY A 29 -14.83 -9.01 9.73
N LEU A 30 -15.08 -7.89 9.03
CA LEU A 30 -16.01 -6.83 9.48
C LEU A 30 -17.41 -6.99 8.86
N GLY A 31 -17.56 -7.73 7.77
CA GLY A 31 -18.82 -7.83 7.00
C GLY A 31 -19.95 -8.51 7.75
N ASN A 32 -19.64 -9.46 8.63
CA ASN A 32 -20.62 -10.13 9.47
C ASN A 32 -21.21 -9.21 10.54
N LEU A 33 -20.50 -8.14 10.90
CA LEU A 33 -20.99 -7.11 11.82
C LEU A 33 -21.97 -6.13 11.15
N VAL A 34 -21.81 -5.90 9.83
CA VAL A 34 -22.64 -4.94 9.07
C VAL A 34 -24.09 -5.40 8.95
N LEU A 35 -24.33 -6.72 8.95
CA LEU A 35 -25.65 -7.31 8.67
C LEU A 35 -26.59 -7.38 9.87
N GLY A 36 -26.15 -7.05 11.10
CA GLY A 36 -26.97 -7.32 12.28
C GLY A 36 -27.03 -6.26 13.38
N LYS A 37 -26.10 -5.35 13.49
CA LYS A 37 -26.01 -4.46 14.66
C LYS A 37 -26.12 -2.98 14.30
N LYS A 38 -27.03 -2.29 14.98
CA LYS A 38 -27.21 -0.82 14.83
C LYS A 38 -26.36 0.01 15.79
N GLU A 39 -25.80 -0.60 16.83
CA GLU A 39 -25.07 0.10 17.89
C GLU A 39 -23.61 -0.34 17.97
N LEU A 40 -22.75 0.58 18.35
CA LEU A 40 -21.32 0.34 18.54
C LEU A 40 -21.12 -0.22 19.96
N ASP A 41 -21.08 -1.55 20.07
CA ASP A 41 -20.83 -2.26 21.32
C ASP A 41 -19.39 -2.79 21.43
N ALA A 42 -19.05 -3.36 22.58
CA ALA A 42 -17.72 -3.93 22.82
C ALA A 42 -17.35 -5.02 21.81
N GLU A 43 -18.31 -5.83 21.35
CA GLU A 43 -18.09 -6.90 20.38
C GLU A 43 -17.62 -6.37 19.01
N VAL A 44 -18.10 -5.17 18.62
CA VAL A 44 -17.64 -4.49 17.40
C VAL A 44 -16.15 -4.15 17.51
N PHE A 45 -15.69 -3.62 18.65
CA PHE A 45 -14.30 -3.27 18.88
C PHE A 45 -13.38 -4.50 18.95
N GLU A 46 -13.81 -5.58 19.61
CA GLU A 46 -13.07 -6.85 19.64
C GLU A 46 -12.91 -7.45 18.24
N THR A 47 -13.96 -7.37 17.42
CA THR A 47 -13.89 -7.83 16.03
C THR A 47 -12.97 -6.95 15.20
N LEU A 48 -12.97 -5.64 15.40
CA LEU A 48 -12.07 -4.71 14.73
C LEU A 48 -10.62 -4.97 15.13
N GLU A 49 -10.35 -5.19 16.42
CA GLU A 49 -9.03 -5.58 16.91
C GLU A 49 -8.53 -6.84 16.21
N THR A 50 -9.36 -7.88 16.21
CA THR A 50 -9.05 -9.14 15.53
C THR A 50 -8.77 -8.94 14.04
N ALA A 51 -9.54 -8.08 13.36
CA ALA A 51 -9.36 -7.79 11.95
C ALA A 51 -8.04 -7.05 11.66
N LEU A 52 -7.66 -6.09 12.51
CA LEU A 52 -6.39 -5.37 12.41
C LEU A 52 -5.20 -6.31 12.64
N LEU A 53 -5.24 -7.14 13.67
CA LEU A 53 -4.21 -8.14 13.96
C LEU A 53 -4.06 -9.16 12.81
N ARG A 54 -5.17 -9.64 12.24
CA ARG A 54 -5.14 -10.53 11.05
C ARG A 54 -4.62 -9.84 9.80
N ALA A 55 -4.72 -8.53 9.73
CA ALA A 55 -4.13 -7.72 8.66
C ALA A 55 -2.63 -7.43 8.90
N ASP A 56 -2.01 -8.09 9.87
CA ASP A 56 -0.60 -7.97 10.23
C ASP A 56 -0.25 -6.58 10.81
N VAL A 57 -1.22 -5.90 11.39
CA VAL A 57 -0.99 -4.68 12.18
C VAL A 57 -0.45 -5.11 13.55
N GLY A 58 0.68 -4.57 13.96
CA GLY A 58 1.29 -4.91 15.26
C GLY A 58 0.38 -4.62 16.45
N VAL A 59 0.54 -5.37 17.54
CA VAL A 59 -0.34 -5.30 18.72
C VAL A 59 -0.41 -3.89 19.31
N GLU A 60 0.75 -3.23 19.50
CA GLU A 60 0.81 -1.86 20.02
C GLU A 60 0.10 -0.87 19.08
N THR A 61 0.38 -0.95 17.79
CA THR A 61 -0.26 -0.09 16.80
C THR A 61 -1.77 -0.31 16.75
N THR A 62 -2.23 -1.56 16.86
CA THR A 62 -3.66 -1.89 16.93
C THR A 62 -4.31 -1.24 18.14
N LYS A 63 -3.69 -1.34 19.31
CA LYS A 63 -4.18 -0.71 20.54
C LYS A 63 -4.29 0.80 20.39
N ASP A 64 -3.23 1.45 19.90
CA ASP A 64 -3.23 2.90 19.66
C ASP A 64 -4.31 3.35 18.68
N ILE A 65 -4.57 2.56 17.62
CA ILE A 65 -5.63 2.84 16.64
C ILE A 65 -6.99 2.76 17.32
N LEU A 66 -7.24 1.74 18.15
CA LEU A 66 -8.51 1.55 18.83
C LEU A 66 -8.77 2.62 19.89
N GLU A 67 -7.75 3.01 20.65
CA GLU A 67 -7.86 4.10 21.64
C GLU A 67 -8.20 5.43 20.97
N GLU A 68 -7.48 5.78 19.87
CA GLU A 68 -7.75 7.00 19.12
C GLU A 68 -9.15 6.99 18.47
N LEU A 69 -9.55 5.85 17.91
CA LEU A 69 -10.85 5.66 17.29
C LEU A 69 -11.98 5.83 18.32
N THR A 70 -11.85 5.19 19.49
CA THR A 70 -12.82 5.31 20.59
C THR A 70 -12.97 6.77 21.02
N ALA A 71 -11.87 7.48 21.24
CA ALA A 71 -11.92 8.90 21.62
C ALA A 71 -12.58 9.78 20.54
N LYS A 72 -12.37 9.50 19.25
CA LYS A 72 -13.02 10.24 18.14
C LYS A 72 -14.53 9.94 18.10
N ILE A 73 -14.94 8.69 18.31
CA ILE A 73 -16.36 8.25 18.32
C ILE A 73 -17.10 8.90 19.47
N GLU A 74 -16.56 8.85 20.68
CA GLU A 74 -17.16 9.45 21.87
C GLU A 74 -17.31 10.97 21.72
N ARG A 75 -16.26 11.65 21.27
CA ARG A 75 -16.28 13.11 21.07
C ARG A 75 -17.35 13.56 20.08
N GLN A 76 -17.54 12.78 19.00
CA GLN A 76 -18.48 13.11 17.92
C GLN A 76 -19.85 12.46 18.12
N ARG A 77 -20.04 11.67 19.19
CA ARG A 77 -21.29 10.95 19.50
C ARG A 77 -21.77 10.09 18.33
N LEU A 78 -20.83 9.43 17.67
CA LEU A 78 -21.16 8.54 16.55
C LEU A 78 -21.73 7.23 17.07
N SER A 79 -22.75 6.72 16.42
CA SER A 79 -23.44 5.51 16.84
C SER A 79 -23.60 4.47 15.73
N SER A 80 -23.25 4.84 14.49
CA SER A 80 -23.41 3.93 13.36
C SER A 80 -22.11 3.22 12.99
N TYR A 81 -22.24 1.99 12.54
CA TYR A 81 -21.11 1.22 12.00
C TYR A 81 -20.45 1.89 10.78
N HIS A 82 -21.25 2.58 9.95
CA HIS A 82 -20.72 3.32 8.81
C HIS A 82 -19.77 4.46 9.24
N ASP A 83 -20.16 5.15 10.31
CA ASP A 83 -19.32 6.22 10.88
C ASP A 83 -18.04 5.66 11.48
N LEU A 84 -18.10 4.49 12.15
CA LEU A 84 -16.95 3.78 12.68
C LEU A 84 -15.92 3.50 11.57
N LEU A 85 -16.35 2.91 10.44
CA LEU A 85 -15.46 2.63 9.31
C LEU A 85 -14.88 3.89 8.69
N GLY A 86 -15.67 4.95 8.57
CA GLY A 86 -15.20 6.26 8.10
C GLY A 86 -14.11 6.82 9.00
N LYS A 87 -14.30 6.75 10.33
CA LYS A 87 -13.29 7.21 11.31
C LYS A 87 -12.07 6.33 11.36
N LEU A 88 -12.22 5.02 11.22
CA LEU A 88 -11.08 4.12 11.09
C LEU A 88 -10.22 4.49 9.87
N ALA A 89 -10.85 4.72 8.73
CA ALA A 89 -10.12 5.15 7.52
C ALA A 89 -9.41 6.49 7.72
N GLU A 90 -10.02 7.44 8.44
CA GLU A 90 -9.42 8.72 8.81
C GLU A 90 -8.18 8.52 9.71
N VAL A 91 -8.31 7.76 10.79
CA VAL A 91 -7.20 7.44 11.72
C VAL A 91 -6.04 6.78 10.99
N LEU A 92 -6.30 5.77 10.16
CA LEU A 92 -5.27 5.09 9.38
C LEU A 92 -4.60 6.03 8.39
N THR A 93 -5.37 6.90 7.73
CA THR A 93 -4.84 7.89 6.77
C THR A 93 -3.94 8.90 7.47
N GLU A 94 -4.36 9.43 8.62
CA GLU A 94 -3.58 10.38 9.41
C GLU A 94 -2.24 9.77 9.86
N ARG A 95 -2.21 8.50 10.24
CA ARG A 95 -0.99 7.78 10.63
C ARG A 95 -0.06 7.49 9.46
N LEU A 96 -0.59 7.23 8.28
CA LEU A 96 0.20 6.94 7.07
C LEU A 96 0.70 8.21 6.38
N LYS A 97 -0.02 9.33 6.48
CA LYS A 97 0.31 10.59 5.82
C LYS A 97 1.73 11.11 6.08
N PRO A 98 2.27 11.07 7.31
CA PRO A 98 3.63 11.50 7.58
C PRO A 98 4.70 10.60 6.93
N LEU A 99 4.34 9.36 6.59
CA LEU A 99 5.22 8.39 5.94
C LEU A 99 5.19 8.49 4.41
N GLN A 100 4.28 9.31 3.87
CA GLN A 100 4.17 9.54 2.45
C GLN A 100 5.40 10.31 1.96
N GLY A 101 6.12 9.72 1.03
CA GLY A 101 7.29 10.33 0.43
C GLY A 101 7.36 10.03 -1.07
N VAL A 102 8.09 10.86 -1.79
CA VAL A 102 8.42 10.63 -3.19
C VAL A 102 9.84 10.07 -3.25
N LEU A 103 10.02 8.96 -3.95
CA LEU A 103 11.35 8.47 -4.28
C LEU A 103 11.98 9.43 -5.29
N SER A 104 12.80 10.36 -4.80
CA SER A 104 13.56 11.26 -5.66
C SER A 104 14.94 10.67 -5.92
N LEU A 105 15.30 10.57 -7.19
CA LEU A 105 16.66 10.24 -7.58
C LEU A 105 17.48 11.53 -7.68
N ASN A 106 18.64 11.53 -7.02
CA ASN A 106 19.54 12.68 -7.07
C ASN A 106 19.93 13.00 -8.53
N SER A 107 20.04 14.28 -8.84
CA SER A 107 20.44 14.76 -10.18
C SER A 107 21.93 14.52 -10.46
N THR A 108 22.74 14.27 -9.43
CA THR A 108 24.19 14.12 -9.54
C THR A 108 24.67 12.83 -8.89
N GLY A 109 25.61 12.15 -9.52
CA GLY A 109 26.22 10.93 -9.00
C GLY A 109 25.42 9.65 -9.28
N THR A 110 26.00 8.53 -8.87
CA THR A 110 25.38 7.20 -8.99
C THR A 110 24.55 6.94 -7.72
N GLN A 111 23.30 6.58 -7.91
CA GLN A 111 22.41 6.17 -6.82
C GLN A 111 22.16 4.67 -6.90
N VAL A 112 22.22 4.00 -5.76
CA VAL A 112 22.01 2.55 -5.66
C VAL A 112 20.70 2.32 -4.92
N VAL A 113 19.78 1.58 -5.55
CA VAL A 113 18.51 1.14 -4.96
C VAL A 113 18.57 -0.37 -4.78
N VAL A 114 18.46 -0.84 -3.55
CA VAL A 114 18.53 -2.26 -3.20
C VAL A 114 17.12 -2.78 -2.91
N PHE A 115 16.73 -3.86 -3.59
CA PHE A 115 15.46 -4.54 -3.36
C PHE A 115 15.67 -5.80 -2.53
N VAL A 116 15.04 -5.85 -1.36
CA VAL A 116 15.14 -6.97 -0.43
C VAL A 116 13.75 -7.59 -0.21
N GLY A 117 13.69 -8.89 -0.09
CA GLY A 117 12.44 -9.61 0.19
C GLY A 117 12.56 -11.11 -0.10
N VAL A 118 11.57 -11.88 0.39
CA VAL A 118 11.49 -13.32 0.17
C VAL A 118 11.24 -13.69 -1.30
N ASN A 119 11.45 -14.95 -1.67
CA ASN A 119 11.15 -15.43 -3.02
C ASN A 119 9.66 -15.28 -3.32
N GLY A 120 9.32 -14.86 -4.54
CA GLY A 120 7.93 -14.61 -4.93
C GLY A 120 7.33 -13.28 -4.46
N ALA A 121 8.03 -12.45 -3.68
CA ALA A 121 7.55 -11.15 -3.20
C ALA A 121 7.39 -10.09 -4.30
N GLY A 122 7.74 -10.40 -5.54
CA GLY A 122 7.60 -9.45 -6.66
C GLY A 122 8.80 -8.52 -6.86
N LYS A 123 9.96 -8.81 -6.26
CA LYS A 123 11.19 -7.99 -6.40
C LYS A 123 11.54 -7.70 -7.88
N THR A 124 11.70 -8.74 -8.67
CA THR A 124 12.09 -8.64 -10.09
C THR A 124 11.07 -7.84 -10.89
N THR A 125 9.78 -8.07 -10.64
CA THR A 125 8.68 -7.33 -11.30
C THR A 125 8.73 -5.85 -10.94
N THR A 126 8.99 -5.52 -9.68
CA THR A 126 9.08 -4.13 -9.20
C THR A 126 10.30 -3.44 -9.78
N ILE A 127 11.46 -4.12 -9.79
CA ILE A 127 12.69 -3.61 -10.42
C ILE A 127 12.45 -3.28 -11.90
N GLY A 128 11.82 -4.20 -12.66
CA GLY A 128 11.51 -3.97 -14.06
C GLY A 128 10.60 -2.75 -14.29
N LYS A 129 9.56 -2.59 -13.48
CA LYS A 129 8.66 -1.43 -13.56
C LYS A 129 9.36 -0.11 -13.21
N MET A 130 10.23 -0.12 -12.19
CA MET A 130 11.00 1.07 -11.83
C MET A 130 12.03 1.42 -12.89
N ALA A 131 12.68 0.42 -13.48
CA ALA A 131 13.61 0.64 -14.58
C ALA A 131 12.92 1.27 -15.81
N ASP A 132 11.72 0.80 -16.16
CA ASP A 132 10.92 1.41 -17.23
C ASP A 132 10.53 2.86 -16.89
N LEU A 133 10.08 3.11 -15.64
CA LEU A 133 9.70 4.45 -15.19
C LEU A 133 10.86 5.44 -15.29
N PHE A 134 12.01 5.11 -14.70
CA PHE A 134 13.18 6.00 -14.73
C PHE A 134 13.88 6.07 -16.10
N GLY A 135 13.75 5.01 -16.90
CA GLY A 135 14.19 5.04 -18.30
C GLY A 135 13.45 6.08 -19.14
N LYS A 136 12.14 6.25 -18.90
CA LYS A 136 11.32 7.31 -19.52
C LYS A 136 11.75 8.72 -19.09
N GLU A 137 12.35 8.86 -17.92
CA GLU A 137 12.94 10.12 -17.43
C GLU A 137 14.36 10.36 -17.93
N SER A 138 14.82 9.61 -18.94
CA SER A 138 16.17 9.70 -19.51
C SER A 138 17.31 9.40 -18.51
N LYS A 139 17.03 8.65 -17.45
CA LYS A 139 18.05 8.19 -16.51
C LYS A 139 18.81 7.00 -17.08
N LYS A 140 20.13 6.94 -16.83
CA LYS A 140 20.93 5.75 -17.14
C LYS A 140 20.73 4.73 -16.03
N ILE A 141 20.28 3.52 -16.38
CA ILE A 141 19.93 2.48 -15.43
C ILE A 141 20.84 1.28 -15.65
N LEU A 142 21.40 0.79 -14.55
CA LEU A 142 22.11 -0.49 -14.51
C LEU A 142 21.35 -1.44 -13.59
N LEU A 143 20.98 -2.59 -14.09
CA LEU A 143 20.35 -3.65 -13.29
C LEU A 143 21.40 -4.68 -12.91
N ALA A 144 21.53 -4.97 -11.63
CA ALA A 144 22.42 -5.99 -11.10
C ALA A 144 21.63 -7.02 -10.29
N ALA A 145 21.77 -8.29 -10.59
CA ALA A 145 21.20 -9.38 -9.81
C ALA A 145 22.23 -9.84 -8.77
N GLY A 146 21.86 -9.78 -7.48
CA GLY A 146 22.67 -10.34 -6.38
C GLY A 146 22.54 -11.86 -6.26
N ASP A 147 21.53 -12.45 -6.87
CA ASP A 147 21.37 -13.91 -6.97
C ASP A 147 22.01 -14.42 -8.27
N LEU A 148 23.14 -15.06 -8.12
CA LEU A 148 23.92 -15.61 -9.24
C LEU A 148 23.20 -16.72 -10.03
N SER A 149 22.11 -17.26 -9.53
CA SER A 149 21.26 -18.21 -10.25
C SER A 149 20.44 -17.55 -11.39
N LEU A 150 20.39 -16.20 -11.43
CA LEU A 150 19.62 -15.43 -12.40
C LEU A 150 20.51 -14.51 -13.26
N ILE A 151 21.76 -14.91 -13.54
CA ILE A 151 22.67 -14.08 -14.33
C ILE A 151 22.13 -13.90 -15.76
N GLN A 152 21.35 -12.85 -15.95
CA GLN A 152 21.30 -12.12 -17.21
C GLN A 152 21.49 -10.63 -16.87
N ILE A 153 22.68 -10.13 -17.08
CA ILE A 153 22.95 -8.70 -17.13
C ILE A 153 22.35 -8.21 -18.46
N SER A 154 21.11 -7.76 -18.43
CA SER A 154 20.53 -7.06 -19.57
C SER A 154 20.84 -5.58 -19.42
N ASP A 155 21.76 -5.10 -20.24
CA ASP A 155 21.94 -3.67 -20.48
C ASP A 155 20.80 -3.21 -21.42
N PRO A 156 19.80 -2.45 -20.94
CA PRO A 156 18.70 -1.99 -21.78
C PRO A 156 19.13 -0.93 -22.79
N THR A 157 20.37 -0.44 -22.71
CA THR A 157 20.89 0.58 -23.64
C THR A 157 21.52 0.00 -24.87
N ARG A 158 21.74 -1.31 -24.97
CA ARG A 158 22.26 -1.95 -26.17
C ARG A 158 21.12 -2.10 -27.18
N ARG A 159 20.80 -1.00 -27.88
CA ARG A 159 20.11 -1.08 -29.16
C ARG A 159 21.04 -1.86 -30.10
N THR A 160 20.64 -3.10 -30.44
CA THR A 160 21.20 -3.79 -31.59
C THR A 160 20.86 -2.97 -32.83
N GLY A 161 21.83 -2.19 -33.30
CA GLY A 161 21.73 -1.63 -34.63
C GLY A 161 21.82 -2.79 -35.65
N ILE A 162 20.84 -2.90 -36.48
CA ILE A 162 20.88 -3.44 -37.83
C ILE A 162 20.22 -2.38 -38.70
#